data_d11892230755c258262385258a659bca
#
_entry.id   d11892230755c258262385258a659bca
#
_cell.length_a   1.000
_cell.length_b   1.000
_cell.length_c   1.000
_cell.angle_alpha   90.00
_cell.angle_beta   90.00
_cell.angle_gamma   90.00
#
_symmetry.space_group_name_H-M   'P 1'
#
loop_
_entity.id
_entity.type
_entity.pdbx_description
1 polymer ?
#
loop_
_entity_poly.entity_id
_entity_poly.type
_entity_poly.pdbx_seq_one_letter_code
_entity_poly.pdbx_strand_id
1 'polypeptide(L)'
;LPTGPELTQSAQLFDISGDKMELLLDFPTVGEPHYAAGAPADIIKPLQKKFYKLEENNHPYAVKSEQETKVERDGNEVHIYMSTIRSHFAPDNIEGIKVGDKVYFHVTNLEQDYDVPHGISMIGANTSELLIMPGQTETFVWEPKRVGVWPFYCTDFCSALHQEMQGYVRVSPKSSNIQLSWSLDG
;
A
#
# COMPACT_ATOMS: atom_id res chain seq x y z
N LEU A 1 10.92 18.44 -2.39
CA LEU A 1 9.58 18.61 -3.00
C LEU A 1 8.88 19.77 -2.31
N PRO A 2 8.16 20.62 -3.07
CA PRO A 2 7.49 21.77 -2.50
C PRO A 2 6.29 21.33 -1.65
N THR A 3 6.31 21.65 -0.38
CA THR A 3 5.27 21.27 0.60
C THR A 3 4.42 22.46 1.06
N GLY A 4 4.24 23.46 0.24
CA GLY A 4 3.46 24.64 0.61
C GLY A 4 2.06 24.62 -0.01
N PRO A 5 1.05 25.25 0.63
CA PRO A 5 -0.28 25.43 0.05
C PRO A 5 -0.29 26.28 -1.24
N GLU A 6 0.83 26.84 -1.61
CA GLU A 6 1.02 27.68 -2.79
C GLU A 6 1.34 26.90 -4.07
N LEU A 7 1.55 25.58 -3.95
CA LEU A 7 1.89 24.71 -5.07
C LEU A 7 0.74 23.74 -5.29
N THR A 8 -0.34 24.29 -5.80
CA THR A 8 -1.41 23.46 -6.37
C THR A 8 -0.83 22.74 -7.58
N GLN A 9 -0.73 21.46 -7.48
CA GLN A 9 -0.45 20.61 -8.64
C GLN A 9 -1.66 20.70 -9.56
N SER A 10 -1.39 20.86 -10.85
CA SER A 10 -2.43 20.90 -11.86
C SER A 10 -2.10 19.95 -13.00
N ALA A 11 -3.14 19.44 -13.63
CA ALA A 11 -3.03 18.78 -14.92
C ALA A 11 -3.49 19.74 -16.00
N GLN A 12 -2.74 19.78 -17.08
CA GLN A 12 -2.97 20.69 -18.19
C GLN A 12 -3.25 19.91 -19.48
N LEU A 13 -4.28 20.31 -20.18
CA LEU A 13 -4.63 19.76 -21.49
C LEU A 13 -4.29 20.79 -22.57
N PHE A 14 -3.53 20.38 -23.56
CA PHE A 14 -3.13 21.22 -24.69
C PHE A 14 -3.65 20.65 -26.01
N ASP A 15 -4.07 21.55 -26.91
CA ASP A 15 -4.24 21.23 -28.32
C ASP A 15 -2.89 21.33 -29.01
N ILE A 16 -2.48 20.27 -29.69
CA ILE A 16 -1.24 20.16 -30.47
C ILE A 16 -1.53 19.87 -31.94
N SER A 17 -2.76 20.03 -32.39
CA SER A 17 -3.17 19.76 -33.78
C SER A 17 -2.68 20.81 -34.76
N GLY A 18 -2.31 22.00 -34.27
CA GLY A 18 -1.77 23.12 -35.07
C GLY A 18 -0.25 23.31 -34.93
N ASP A 19 0.24 24.42 -35.49
CA ASP A 19 1.66 24.78 -35.40
C ASP A 19 2.07 25.32 -34.02
N LYS A 20 1.11 25.55 -33.15
CA LYS A 20 1.31 26.05 -31.77
C LYS A 20 0.59 25.17 -30.78
N MET A 21 1.21 25.00 -29.63
CA MET A 21 0.57 24.36 -28.48
C MET A 21 -0.39 25.35 -27.81
N GLU A 22 -1.66 25.04 -27.78
CA GLU A 22 -2.70 25.89 -27.19
C GLU A 22 -3.25 25.23 -25.92
N LEU A 23 -3.19 25.94 -24.79
CA LEU A 23 -3.74 25.44 -23.52
C LEU A 23 -5.26 25.45 -23.58
N LEU A 24 -5.89 24.28 -23.52
CA LEU A 24 -7.35 24.10 -23.49
C LEU A 24 -7.92 24.11 -22.09
N LEU A 25 -7.22 23.52 -21.14
CA LEU A 25 -7.70 23.34 -19.78
C LEU A 25 -6.54 23.26 -18.81
N ASP A 26 -6.67 23.96 -17.70
CA ASP A 26 -5.82 23.83 -16.52
C ASP A 26 -6.72 23.55 -15.32
N PHE A 27 -6.51 22.43 -14.62
CA PHE A 27 -7.34 22.06 -13.50
C PHE A 27 -6.49 21.50 -12.34
N PRO A 28 -6.85 21.87 -11.10
CA PRO A 28 -6.14 21.39 -9.93
C PRO A 28 -6.32 19.89 -9.79
N THR A 29 -5.23 19.20 -9.44
CA THR A 29 -5.22 17.80 -9.09
C THR A 29 -4.99 17.63 -7.61
N VAL A 30 -5.50 16.55 -7.04
CA VAL A 30 -5.24 16.17 -5.66
C VAL A 30 -4.06 15.20 -5.66
N GLY A 31 -3.08 15.46 -4.81
CA GLY A 31 -1.87 14.63 -4.73
C GLY A 31 -0.93 14.79 -5.94
N GLU A 32 0.04 13.91 -6.05
CA GLU A 32 0.94 13.84 -7.21
C GLU A 32 0.36 12.85 -8.24
N PRO A 33 -0.15 13.33 -9.38
CA PRO A 33 -0.69 12.43 -10.39
C PRO A 33 0.44 11.69 -11.10
N HIS A 34 0.49 10.37 -10.94
CA HIS A 34 1.46 9.52 -11.61
C HIS A 34 0.97 9.00 -12.95
N TYR A 35 -0.33 9.00 -13.15
CA TYR A 35 -0.95 8.47 -14.35
C TYR A 35 -2.24 9.23 -14.71
N ALA A 36 -2.45 9.45 -15.98
CA ALA A 36 -3.69 10.01 -16.51
C ALA A 36 -4.17 9.20 -17.72
N ALA A 37 -5.45 8.88 -17.74
CA ALA A 37 -6.09 8.22 -18.86
C ALA A 37 -7.33 9.01 -19.28
N GLY A 38 -7.46 9.23 -20.58
CA GLY A 38 -8.66 9.81 -21.17
C GLY A 38 -9.73 8.75 -21.41
N ALA A 39 -10.97 9.05 -21.05
CA ALA A 39 -12.11 8.23 -21.40
C ALA A 39 -13.34 9.09 -21.73
N PRO A 40 -14.29 8.60 -22.55
CA PRO A 40 -15.53 9.31 -22.87
C PRO A 40 -16.32 9.65 -21.61
N ALA A 41 -16.91 10.85 -21.57
CA ALA A 41 -17.61 11.36 -20.40
C ALA A 41 -18.82 10.53 -19.96
N ASP A 42 -19.46 9.84 -20.88
CA ASP A 42 -20.58 8.91 -20.61
C ASP A 42 -20.13 7.66 -19.87
N ILE A 43 -18.86 7.24 -20.03
CA ILE A 43 -18.25 6.14 -19.29
C ILE A 43 -17.78 6.63 -17.90
N ILE A 44 -17.17 7.81 -17.82
CA ILE A 44 -16.56 8.32 -16.58
C ILE A 44 -17.62 8.76 -15.57
N LYS A 45 -18.66 9.50 -15.98
CA LYS A 45 -19.67 10.06 -15.08
C LYS A 45 -20.36 9.04 -14.17
N PRO A 46 -20.73 7.84 -14.64
CA PRO A 46 -21.26 6.81 -13.76
C PRO A 46 -20.24 6.25 -12.76
N LEU A 47 -18.95 6.24 -13.13
CA LEU A 47 -17.87 5.72 -12.30
C LEU A 47 -17.44 6.72 -11.23
N GLN A 48 -17.45 8.03 -11.52
CA GLN A 48 -17.06 9.06 -10.56
C GLN A 48 -17.83 8.97 -9.23
N LYS A 49 -19.09 8.59 -9.27
CA LYS A 49 -19.90 8.40 -8.04
C LYS A 49 -19.41 7.23 -7.17
N LYS A 50 -18.71 6.27 -7.76
CA LYS A 50 -18.10 5.14 -7.02
C LYS A 50 -16.73 5.50 -6.46
N PHE A 51 -15.95 6.32 -7.16
CA PHE A 51 -14.61 6.74 -6.72
C PHE A 51 -14.62 7.66 -5.49
N TYR A 52 -15.67 8.41 -5.25
CA TYR A 52 -15.76 9.34 -4.13
C TYR A 52 -16.39 8.75 -2.86
N LYS A 53 -16.70 7.47 -2.85
CA LYS A 53 -17.22 6.78 -1.68
C LYS A 53 -16.23 5.70 -1.27
N LEU A 54 -15.64 5.86 -0.09
CA LEU A 54 -14.91 4.78 0.54
C LEU A 54 -15.86 3.60 0.71
N GLU A 55 -15.50 2.46 0.16
CA GLU A 55 -16.25 1.23 0.40
C GLU A 55 -15.98 0.78 1.85
N GLU A 56 -17.03 0.36 2.55
CA GLU A 56 -16.84 -0.30 3.83
C GLU A 56 -16.00 -1.56 3.60
N ASN A 57 -14.91 -1.67 4.34
CA ASN A 57 -14.04 -2.82 4.23
C ASN A 57 -14.68 -4.02 4.95
N ASN A 58 -15.41 -4.82 4.19
CA ASN A 58 -16.04 -6.05 4.67
C ASN A 58 -15.20 -7.31 4.41
N HIS A 59 -13.92 -7.13 4.07
CA HIS A 59 -13.03 -8.26 3.84
C HIS A 59 -12.84 -9.06 5.13
N PRO A 60 -12.88 -10.42 5.10
CA PRO A 60 -12.80 -11.24 6.31
C PRO A 60 -11.49 -11.10 7.10
N TYR A 61 -10.43 -10.60 6.45
CA TYR A 61 -9.12 -10.37 7.06
C TYR A 61 -8.82 -8.89 7.28
N ALA A 62 -9.80 -8.00 7.08
CA ALA A 62 -9.61 -6.58 7.32
C ALA A 62 -9.37 -6.28 8.80
N VAL A 63 -8.48 -5.33 9.05
CA VAL A 63 -8.36 -4.65 10.35
C VAL A 63 -9.04 -3.28 10.26
N LYS A 64 -9.65 -2.83 11.34
CA LYS A 64 -10.36 -1.55 11.41
C LYS A 64 -9.54 -0.45 12.07
N SER A 65 -8.46 -0.84 12.72
CA SER A 65 -7.52 0.06 13.40
C SER A 65 -6.16 -0.62 13.53
N GLU A 66 -5.13 0.17 13.83
CA GLU A 66 -3.78 -0.37 14.09
C GLU A 66 -3.72 -1.27 15.33
N GLN A 67 -4.61 -1.05 16.30
CA GLN A 67 -4.71 -1.87 17.52
C GLN A 67 -5.23 -3.29 17.23
N GLU A 68 -5.88 -3.51 16.10
CA GLU A 68 -6.36 -4.83 15.67
C GLU A 68 -5.31 -5.62 14.90
N THR A 69 -4.17 -5.01 14.59
CA THR A 69 -3.08 -5.69 13.89
C THR A 69 -2.50 -6.80 14.74
N LYS A 70 -2.19 -7.92 14.12
CA LYS A 70 -1.70 -9.11 14.82
C LYS A 70 -0.97 -10.04 13.88
N VAL A 71 -0.25 -10.97 14.48
CA VAL A 71 0.38 -12.08 13.77
C VAL A 71 -0.02 -13.38 14.44
N GLU A 72 -0.56 -14.31 13.69
CA GLU A 72 -1.06 -15.61 14.18
C GLU A 72 -0.37 -16.75 13.44
N ARG A 73 -0.15 -17.86 14.15
CA ARG A 73 0.45 -19.07 13.58
C ARG A 73 -0.48 -20.26 13.80
N ASP A 74 -0.72 -21.00 12.73
CA ASP A 74 -1.33 -22.31 12.77
C ASP A 74 -0.42 -23.31 12.03
N GLY A 75 0.28 -24.13 12.80
CA GLY A 75 1.29 -25.04 12.25
C GLY A 75 2.41 -24.29 11.52
N ASN A 76 2.52 -24.48 10.20
CA ASN A 76 3.44 -23.78 9.34
C ASN A 76 2.80 -22.61 8.55
N GLU A 77 1.53 -22.34 8.75
CA GLU A 77 0.89 -21.15 8.19
C GLU A 77 0.97 -20.00 9.19
N VAL A 78 1.33 -18.82 8.69
CA VAL A 78 1.42 -17.60 9.47
C VAL A 78 0.59 -16.53 8.80
N HIS A 79 -0.33 -15.95 9.53
CA HIS A 79 -1.20 -14.88 9.08
C HIS A 79 -0.80 -13.57 9.74
N ILE A 80 -0.46 -12.58 8.94
CA ILE A 80 -0.10 -11.24 9.37
C ILE A 80 -1.24 -10.32 8.97
N TYR A 81 -1.97 -9.82 9.96
CA TYR A 81 -3.03 -8.82 9.78
C TYR A 81 -2.43 -7.45 9.98
N MET A 82 -2.22 -6.75 8.89
CA MET A 82 -1.45 -5.52 8.81
C MET A 82 -2.33 -4.36 8.39
N SER A 83 -2.08 -3.20 8.95
CA SER A 83 -2.60 -1.93 8.45
C SER A 83 -1.54 -1.14 7.72
N THR A 84 -1.98 -0.28 6.82
CA THR A 84 -1.18 0.74 6.18
C THR A 84 -1.90 2.08 6.22
N ILE A 85 -1.17 3.11 6.64
CA ILE A 85 -1.61 4.51 6.69
C ILE A 85 -0.37 5.39 6.52
N ARG A 86 -0.50 6.61 6.06
CA ARG A 86 0.62 7.55 5.97
C ARG A 86 1.27 7.78 7.35
N SER A 87 2.54 7.46 7.57
CA SER A 87 3.57 7.00 6.63
C SER A 87 4.19 5.71 7.14
N HIS A 88 3.40 4.74 7.58
CA HIS A 88 3.91 3.50 8.16
C HIS A 88 3.00 2.30 7.92
N PHE A 89 3.57 1.13 8.11
CA PHE A 89 2.85 -0.14 8.25
C PHE A 89 2.76 -0.51 9.74
N ALA A 90 1.68 -1.15 10.13
CA ALA A 90 1.57 -1.77 11.46
C ALA A 90 1.13 -3.24 11.31
N PRO A 91 1.89 -4.23 11.80
CA PRO A 91 3.23 -4.09 12.39
C PRO A 91 4.30 -3.83 11.33
N ASP A 92 5.40 -3.20 11.71
CA ASP A 92 6.56 -2.94 10.84
C ASP A 92 7.77 -3.83 11.15
N ASN A 93 7.79 -4.48 12.31
CA ASN A 93 8.81 -5.46 12.69
C ASN A 93 8.15 -6.79 13.09
N ILE A 94 8.56 -7.87 12.43
CA ILE A 94 7.98 -9.20 12.62
C ILE A 94 9.10 -10.22 12.80
N GLU A 95 9.07 -10.96 13.91
CA GLU A 95 10.01 -12.03 14.22
C GLU A 95 9.29 -13.37 14.44
N GLY A 96 10.05 -14.45 14.40
CA GLY A 96 9.53 -15.80 14.63
C GLY A 96 9.03 -16.51 13.38
N ILE A 97 9.13 -15.88 12.22
CA ILE A 97 8.93 -16.54 10.93
C ILE A 97 10.10 -17.49 10.69
N LYS A 98 9.83 -18.66 10.12
CA LYS A 98 10.82 -19.72 9.89
C LYS A 98 10.91 -20.08 8.42
N VAL A 99 12.06 -20.57 8.01
CA VAL A 99 12.21 -21.15 6.66
C VAL A 99 11.19 -22.26 6.46
N GLY A 100 10.41 -22.16 5.37
CA GLY A 100 9.36 -23.12 5.02
C GLY A 100 7.98 -22.82 5.60
N ASP A 101 7.84 -21.73 6.33
CA ASP A 101 6.51 -21.21 6.66
C ASP A 101 5.80 -20.70 5.39
N LYS A 102 4.50 -20.79 5.38
CA LYS A 102 3.63 -20.15 4.40
C LYS A 102 3.01 -18.91 5.03
N VAL A 103 3.49 -17.76 4.61
CA VAL A 103 3.16 -16.48 5.25
C VAL A 103 2.15 -15.72 4.41
N TYR A 104 1.02 -15.41 5.00
CA TYR A 104 -0.07 -14.61 4.41
C TYR A 104 -0.02 -13.20 4.97
N PHE A 105 0.21 -12.22 4.12
CA PHE A 105 0.10 -10.81 4.46
C PHE A 105 -1.27 -10.31 4.03
N HIS A 106 -2.13 -10.01 4.99
CA HIS A 106 -3.41 -9.37 4.80
C HIS A 106 -3.26 -7.89 5.13
N VAL A 107 -3.19 -7.06 4.11
CA VAL A 107 -2.86 -5.64 4.27
C VAL A 107 -4.10 -4.79 4.02
N THR A 108 -4.51 -4.04 5.05
CA THR A 108 -5.66 -3.13 5.00
C THR A 108 -5.20 -1.69 4.91
N ASN A 109 -5.68 -0.96 3.92
CA ASN A 109 -5.44 0.48 3.82
C ASN A 109 -6.50 1.23 4.66
N LEU A 110 -6.05 1.87 5.75
CA LEU A 110 -6.89 2.63 6.68
C LEU A 110 -7.06 4.10 6.33
N GLU A 111 -6.52 4.54 5.17
CA GLU A 111 -6.69 5.92 4.74
C GLU A 111 -8.17 6.27 4.56
N GLN A 112 -8.50 7.50 4.96
CA GLN A 112 -9.83 8.06 4.80
C GLN A 112 -9.94 8.91 3.52
N ASP A 113 -8.81 9.26 2.94
CA ASP A 113 -8.72 9.99 1.68
C ASP A 113 -8.66 8.98 0.52
N TYR A 114 -9.65 9.03 -0.34
CA TYR A 114 -9.80 8.10 -1.48
C TYR A 114 -8.65 8.14 -2.50
N ASP A 115 -7.82 9.16 -2.45
CA ASP A 115 -6.69 9.40 -3.36
C ASP A 115 -5.33 9.00 -2.75
N VAL A 116 -5.32 8.28 -1.65
CA VAL A 116 -4.09 7.83 -0.99
C VAL A 116 -3.97 6.30 -1.03
N PRO A 117 -3.65 5.71 -2.18
CA PRO A 117 -3.31 4.30 -2.24
C PRO A 117 -1.97 4.05 -1.55
N HIS A 118 -1.78 2.82 -1.11
CA HIS A 118 -0.48 2.32 -0.69
C HIS A 118 -0.14 1.09 -1.52
N GLY A 119 1.13 0.96 -1.85
CA GLY A 119 1.64 -0.27 -2.42
C GLY A 119 2.50 -1.00 -1.40
N ILE A 120 2.61 -2.30 -1.50
CA ILE A 120 3.56 -3.08 -0.72
C ILE A 120 4.35 -4.02 -1.62
N SER A 121 5.65 -4.05 -1.43
CA SER A 121 6.53 -5.04 -2.03
C SER A 121 7.54 -5.53 -1.00
N MET A 122 7.92 -6.79 -1.09
CA MET A 122 8.94 -7.39 -0.24
C MET A 122 10.13 -7.79 -1.09
N ILE A 123 11.32 -7.34 -0.70
CA ILE A 123 12.55 -7.68 -1.40
C ILE A 123 12.79 -9.19 -1.28
N GLY A 124 12.97 -9.83 -2.43
CA GLY A 124 13.25 -11.28 -2.50
C GLY A 124 12.03 -12.20 -2.35
N ALA A 125 10.84 -11.67 -2.14
CA ALA A 125 9.62 -12.39 -2.44
C ALA A 125 9.34 -12.24 -3.94
N ASN A 126 8.99 -13.32 -4.62
CA ASN A 126 8.58 -13.26 -6.04
C ASN A 126 7.18 -12.65 -6.18
N THR A 127 6.94 -11.56 -5.49
CA THR A 127 5.67 -10.83 -5.54
C THR A 127 5.89 -9.56 -6.34
N SER A 128 5.06 -9.35 -7.34
CA SER A 128 4.86 -8.04 -7.91
C SER A 128 4.30 -7.10 -6.84
N GLU A 129 4.42 -5.81 -7.07
CA GLU A 129 3.74 -4.80 -6.28
C GLU A 129 2.27 -5.15 -6.06
N LEU A 130 1.81 -5.03 -4.83
CA LEU A 130 0.41 -5.14 -4.45
C LEU A 130 -0.10 -3.75 -4.11
N LEU A 131 -0.98 -3.22 -4.95
CA LEU A 131 -1.63 -1.93 -4.73
C LEU A 131 -2.88 -2.10 -3.88
N ILE A 132 -3.03 -1.29 -2.85
CA ILE A 132 -4.14 -1.35 -1.89
C ILE A 132 -4.81 0.03 -1.86
N MET A 133 -6.02 0.11 -2.40
CA MET A 133 -6.79 1.34 -2.39
C MET A 133 -7.35 1.63 -0.99
N PRO A 134 -7.63 2.91 -0.64
CA PRO A 134 -8.23 3.27 0.64
C PRO A 134 -9.48 2.43 0.95
N GLY A 135 -9.55 1.91 2.17
CA GLY A 135 -10.66 1.05 2.63
C GLY A 135 -10.63 -0.38 2.08
N GLN A 136 -9.61 -0.79 1.34
CA GLN A 136 -9.48 -2.15 0.83
C GLN A 136 -8.50 -2.97 1.66
N THR A 137 -8.65 -4.29 1.55
CA THR A 137 -7.72 -5.29 2.09
C THR A 137 -7.30 -6.23 0.98
N GLU A 138 -6.00 -6.37 0.81
CA GLU A 138 -5.40 -7.27 -0.17
C GLU A 138 -4.50 -8.29 0.52
N THR A 139 -4.34 -9.45 -0.10
CA THR A 139 -3.53 -10.53 0.47
C THR A 139 -2.48 -11.00 -0.52
N PHE A 140 -1.24 -11.14 -0.07
CA PHE A 140 -0.22 -11.88 -0.80
C PHE A 140 0.38 -12.99 0.08
N VAL A 141 0.92 -14.02 -0.58
CA VAL A 141 1.50 -15.18 0.08
C VAL A 141 2.99 -15.24 -0.22
N TRP A 142 3.77 -15.48 0.82
CA TRP A 142 5.22 -15.61 0.72
C TRP A 142 5.72 -16.86 1.47
N GLU A 143 6.63 -17.57 0.85
CA GLU A 143 7.30 -18.72 1.46
C GLU A 143 8.81 -18.47 1.53
N PRO A 144 9.36 -18.06 2.70
CA PRO A 144 10.77 -17.81 2.85
C PRO A 144 11.59 -19.10 2.66
N LYS A 145 12.56 -19.03 1.77
CA LYS A 145 13.46 -20.17 1.47
C LYS A 145 14.82 -20.06 2.18
N ARG A 146 15.12 -18.90 2.76
CA ARG A 146 16.41 -18.63 3.42
C ARG A 146 16.20 -17.81 4.69
N VAL A 147 17.09 -18.02 5.66
CA VAL A 147 17.21 -17.16 6.84
C VAL A 147 17.67 -15.75 6.45
N GLY A 148 17.31 -14.77 7.24
CA GLY A 148 17.72 -13.38 7.00
C GLY A 148 16.70 -12.36 7.46
N VAL A 149 16.99 -11.10 7.19
CA VAL A 149 16.09 -9.97 7.35
C VAL A 149 15.57 -9.57 5.99
N TRP A 150 14.25 -9.53 5.86
CA TRP A 150 13.55 -9.30 4.60
C TRP A 150 12.77 -8.01 4.73
N PRO A 151 13.25 -6.91 4.10
CA PRO A 151 12.53 -5.65 4.13
C PRO A 151 11.31 -5.68 3.21
N PHE A 152 10.25 -5.03 3.66
CA PHE A 152 9.11 -4.63 2.83
C PHE A 152 8.93 -3.11 2.88
N TYR A 153 8.36 -2.54 1.85
CA TYR A 153 8.28 -1.09 1.70
C TYR A 153 7.05 -0.68 0.88
N CYS A 154 6.63 0.56 1.06
CA CYS A 154 5.59 1.15 0.23
C CYS A 154 6.15 1.46 -1.15
N THR A 155 5.43 1.07 -2.19
CA THR A 155 5.83 1.24 -3.59
C THR A 155 5.13 2.40 -4.28
N ASP A 156 4.06 2.92 -3.69
CA ASP A 156 3.30 4.03 -4.24
C ASP A 156 3.50 5.30 -3.41
N PHE A 157 3.73 6.43 -4.08
CA PHE A 157 3.96 7.70 -3.39
C PHE A 157 2.71 8.14 -2.63
N CYS A 158 2.78 8.09 -1.31
CA CYS A 158 1.64 8.35 -0.44
C CYS A 158 1.80 9.61 0.44
N SER A 159 3.04 10.08 0.64
CA SER A 159 3.33 11.26 1.44
C SER A 159 4.80 11.69 1.28
N ALA A 160 5.16 12.84 1.88
CA ALA A 160 6.56 13.30 1.95
C ALA A 160 7.48 12.30 2.66
N LEU A 161 6.96 11.46 3.54
CA LEU A 161 7.68 10.40 4.26
C LEU A 161 7.54 9.02 3.61
N HIS A 162 7.15 8.98 2.35
CA HIS A 162 6.97 7.72 1.61
C HIS A 162 8.17 6.78 1.69
N GLN A 163 9.38 7.31 1.61
CA GLN A 163 10.61 6.50 1.65
C GLN A 163 10.92 5.93 3.04
N GLU A 164 10.35 6.52 4.08
CA GLU A 164 10.46 6.01 5.45
C GLU A 164 9.44 4.90 5.76
N MET A 165 8.46 4.70 4.86
CA MET A 165 7.40 3.73 5.02
C MET A 165 7.90 2.33 4.64
N GLN A 166 8.49 1.65 5.61
CA GLN A 166 9.09 0.33 5.47
C GLN A 166 8.95 -0.50 6.74
N GLY A 167 9.21 -1.79 6.61
CA GLY A 167 9.28 -2.70 7.74
C GLY A 167 10.13 -3.92 7.42
N TYR A 168 10.26 -4.82 8.39
CA TYR A 168 11.17 -5.95 8.32
C TYR A 168 10.54 -7.22 8.84
N VAL A 169 10.81 -8.32 8.14
CA VAL A 169 10.52 -9.67 8.62
C VAL A 169 11.83 -10.39 8.85
N ARG A 170 12.04 -10.87 10.08
CA ARG A 170 13.18 -11.73 10.41
C ARG A 170 12.79 -13.19 10.27
N VAL A 171 13.47 -13.86 9.36
CA VAL A 171 13.32 -15.29 9.11
C VAL A 171 14.42 -16.08 9.80
N SER A 172 14.03 -17.00 10.66
CA SER A 172 14.90 -17.89 11.42
C SER A 172 14.98 -19.27 10.78
N PRO A 173 15.99 -20.10 11.14
CA PRO A 173 16.03 -21.50 10.73
C PRO A 173 14.76 -22.25 11.13
N LYS A 174 14.41 -23.29 10.37
CA LYS A 174 13.24 -24.13 10.65
C LYS A 174 13.25 -24.72 12.06
N SER A 175 14.41 -25.04 12.61
CA SER A 175 14.62 -25.59 13.95
C SER A 175 14.62 -24.53 15.07
N SER A 176 14.42 -23.26 14.74
CA SER A 176 14.47 -22.18 15.73
C SER A 176 13.31 -22.27 16.72
N ASN A 177 13.60 -21.95 17.99
CA ASN A 177 12.61 -21.82 19.07
C ASN A 177 12.16 -20.37 19.28
N ILE A 178 12.56 -19.43 18.40
CA ILE A 178 12.11 -18.04 18.49
C ILE A 178 10.60 -18.00 18.36
N GLN A 179 9.97 -17.38 19.35
CA GLN A 179 8.53 -17.17 19.38
C GLN A 179 8.12 -16.08 18.40
N LEU A 180 6.89 -16.17 17.93
CA LEU A 180 6.30 -15.14 17.10
C LEU A 180 6.14 -13.86 17.91
N SER A 181 6.66 -12.77 17.39
CA SER A 181 6.53 -11.43 17.99
C SER A 181 6.47 -10.37 16.90
N TRP A 182 5.86 -9.26 17.23
CA TRP A 182 5.74 -8.13 16.32
C TRP A 182 5.66 -6.83 17.09
N SER A 183 6.10 -5.74 16.46
CA SER A 183 6.07 -4.39 17.02
C SER A 183 5.83 -3.35 15.92
N LEU A 184 5.52 -2.16 16.37
CA LEU A 184 5.51 -0.93 15.61
C LEU A 184 6.59 -0.03 16.20
N ASP A 185 7.70 0.14 15.48
CA ASP A 185 8.88 0.89 15.94
C ASP A 185 9.08 2.21 15.16
N GLY A 186 8.10 2.57 14.36
CA GLY A 186 8.12 3.75 13.50
C GLY A 186 8.13 5.10 14.18
#